data_63a5d85a60b08e464dca887adad1aa5f
#
_entry.id   63a5d85a60b08e464dca887adad1aa5f
#
_cell.length_a   1.000
_cell.length_b   1.000
_cell.length_c   1.000
_cell.angle_alpha   90.00
_cell.angle_beta   90.00
_cell.angle_gamma   90.00
#
_symmetry.space_group_name_H-M   'P 1'
#
loop_
_entity.id
_entity.type
_entity.pdbx_description
1 polymer ?
#
loop_
_entity_poly.entity_id
_entity_poly.type
_entity_poly.pdbx_seq_one_letter_code
_entity_poly.pdbx_strand_id
1 'polypeptide(L)'
;MIFFSCSKNSKELRVAKGAGQGIYYSLFVRSFADSDGDGVGDLKGICSKLDYIESLGITGIWLLPIMPSHSYHGYDVDDYYSINPQYGTMQDFELLLAECKKRSISLIIDMPFNHSSVHNEWFVASRNPDDAHHSWYRWIEASDSRYNTNTSAMGHKLWNEDESYKGNFYAGEFSRSMPDFNHDNPEVRAEFKKVMKFWLDKGVDGFRFDAAGHLYDLVKLPAGTSDGTSRAVEFWKEMVLYCKSVNPGCYCVGEVWDSSGTRAQYMTGIFSCFHFDMGDKYIISQINNGNSVNNSFALMMEKELDRYGQFNAEFTDAPFLTNHDQARAGGLLKGDLAKLKLAASMYILCQGVPFVYYGEELGMKSGALDQTKRTPLLWDKSIDGLPQSKIQTRWASEKDCIYNKETLPVSVQEKDKNSLLNFYRRLIKFRNSRDSFVNGKLAAYSAKDLANGDSSFDASLLSCWTMESEKECSLVLNNLGGKQLSLKLDESWGKAKVVFSTDGKKALVKKGELCIPACSTLVLLLEK
;
A
#
# COMPACT_ATOMS: atom_id res chain seq x y z
N MET A 1 -28.90 25.00 -23.83
CA MET A 1 -27.50 24.76 -23.36
C MET A 1 -27.53 24.83 -21.84
N ILE A 2 -27.78 23.71 -21.18
CA ILE A 2 -27.90 23.64 -19.71
C ILE A 2 -26.71 22.79 -19.24
N PHE A 3 -25.71 23.48 -18.67
CA PHE A 3 -24.61 22.82 -18.01
C PHE A 3 -25.09 22.27 -16.65
N PHE A 4 -25.21 20.98 -16.52
CA PHE A 4 -25.39 20.33 -15.23
C PHE A 4 -24.04 20.35 -14.48
N SER A 5 -23.94 21.23 -13.51
CA SER A 5 -22.89 21.24 -12.48
C SER A 5 -23.07 20.00 -11.59
N CYS A 6 -22.23 18.99 -11.79
CA CYS A 6 -22.24 17.71 -11.04
C CYS A 6 -21.18 17.70 -9.93
N SER A 7 -20.97 18.78 -9.18
CA SER A 7 -19.86 18.85 -8.21
C SER A 7 -20.25 19.13 -6.74
N LYS A 8 -21.53 19.19 -6.38
CA LYS A 8 -21.92 19.53 -5.00
C LYS A 8 -22.36 18.36 -4.10
N ASN A 9 -22.68 17.17 -4.64
CA ASN A 9 -23.30 16.10 -3.85
C ASN A 9 -22.36 14.95 -3.41
N SER A 10 -21.09 14.96 -3.77
CA SER A 10 -20.18 13.85 -3.40
C SER A 10 -19.53 14.00 -2.02
N LYS A 11 -19.46 15.22 -1.48
CA LYS A 11 -18.84 15.45 -0.15
C LYS A 11 -19.73 15.08 1.03
N GLU A 12 -21.06 15.09 0.89
CA GLU A 12 -21.99 14.80 1.99
C GLU A 12 -22.08 13.30 2.35
N LEU A 13 -21.70 12.39 1.46
CA LEU A 13 -21.78 10.93 1.67
C LEU A 13 -20.48 10.30 2.17
N ARG A 14 -19.41 11.08 2.38
CA ARG A 14 -18.11 10.54 2.76
C ARG A 14 -17.98 10.47 4.28
N VAL A 15 -17.85 9.26 4.84
CA VAL A 15 -17.62 9.01 6.27
C VAL A 15 -16.14 9.23 6.62
N ALA A 16 -15.22 8.79 5.75
CA ALA A 16 -13.77 8.90 5.95
C ALA A 16 -13.31 10.38 5.93
N LYS A 17 -12.63 10.81 6.99
CA LYS A 17 -12.14 12.20 7.15
C LYS A 17 -10.75 12.20 7.75
N GLY A 18 -9.81 12.91 7.11
CA GLY A 18 -8.44 13.07 7.60
C GLY A 18 -7.48 11.91 7.26
N ALA A 19 -6.24 12.08 7.66
CA ALA A 19 -5.18 11.10 7.43
C ALA A 19 -5.46 9.80 8.20
N GLY A 20 -5.04 8.67 7.63
CA GLY A 20 -5.28 7.35 8.21
C GLY A 20 -6.74 6.88 8.16
N GLN A 21 -7.56 7.46 7.29
CA GLN A 21 -8.93 7.01 7.03
C GLN A 21 -9.22 6.92 5.54
N GLY A 22 -10.15 6.05 5.18
CA GLY A 22 -10.57 5.84 3.79
C GLY A 22 -9.60 4.97 3.01
N ILE A 23 -9.18 5.39 1.82
CA ILE A 23 -8.35 4.60 0.90
C ILE A 23 -7.19 5.43 0.38
N TYR A 24 -5.99 4.87 0.40
CA TYR A 24 -4.78 5.46 -0.14
C TYR A 24 -4.45 4.92 -1.53
N TYR A 25 -3.84 5.77 -2.34
CA TYR A 25 -3.32 5.45 -3.66
C TYR A 25 -1.79 5.52 -3.63
N SER A 26 -1.13 4.39 -3.79
CA SER A 26 0.34 4.29 -3.82
C SER A 26 0.83 4.68 -5.20
N LEU A 27 1.63 5.73 -5.30
CA LEU A 27 1.97 6.38 -6.53
C LEU A 27 3.48 6.51 -6.72
N PHE A 28 4.00 5.98 -7.84
CA PHE A 28 5.37 6.19 -8.27
C PHE A 28 5.43 7.40 -9.20
N VAL A 29 6.01 8.51 -8.74
CA VAL A 29 6.02 9.80 -9.45
C VAL A 29 6.51 9.65 -10.87
N ARG A 30 7.67 9.01 -11.06
CA ARG A 30 8.32 8.75 -12.36
C ARG A 30 7.39 8.12 -13.39
N SER A 31 6.45 7.29 -12.95
CA SER A 31 5.58 6.48 -13.82
C SER A 31 4.16 7.02 -13.97
N PHE A 32 3.80 8.08 -13.24
CA PHE A 32 2.41 8.48 -13.19
C PHE A 32 2.02 9.42 -14.32
N ALA A 33 2.57 10.64 -14.36
CA ALA A 33 2.20 11.64 -15.36
C ALA A 33 3.34 12.63 -15.58
N ASP A 34 3.67 12.88 -16.84
CA ASP A 34 4.71 13.77 -17.32
C ASP A 34 4.09 15.11 -17.73
N SER A 35 4.51 16.23 -17.14
CA SER A 35 3.93 17.54 -17.46
C SER A 35 4.74 18.37 -18.44
N ASP A 36 6.05 18.10 -18.57
CA ASP A 36 6.98 18.89 -19.37
C ASP A 36 7.47 18.19 -20.65
N GLY A 37 7.20 16.87 -20.76
CA GLY A 37 7.45 16.10 -21.99
C GLY A 37 8.83 15.45 -22.05
N ASP A 38 9.57 15.40 -20.93
CA ASP A 38 10.89 14.77 -20.86
C ASP A 38 10.83 13.23 -20.80
N GLY A 39 9.64 12.67 -20.55
CA GLY A 39 9.37 11.24 -20.46
C GLY A 39 9.35 10.72 -19.04
N VAL A 40 9.70 11.52 -18.05
CA VAL A 40 9.66 11.20 -16.63
C VAL A 40 8.43 11.85 -15.99
N GLY A 41 7.73 11.13 -15.14
CA GLY A 41 6.61 11.71 -14.39
C GLY A 41 7.11 12.68 -13.32
N ASP A 42 6.31 13.71 -13.06
CA ASP A 42 6.67 14.80 -12.17
C ASP A 42 5.49 15.28 -11.29
N LEU A 43 5.78 16.14 -10.32
CA LEU A 43 4.79 16.65 -9.34
C LEU A 43 3.68 17.47 -9.99
N LYS A 44 3.99 18.26 -11.03
CA LYS A 44 2.98 19.01 -11.81
C LYS A 44 2.08 18.06 -12.60
N GLY A 45 2.63 16.98 -13.12
CA GLY A 45 1.89 15.91 -13.78
C GLY A 45 0.88 15.28 -12.82
N ILE A 46 1.29 14.95 -11.58
CA ILE A 46 0.38 14.47 -10.54
C ILE A 46 -0.70 15.52 -10.27
N CYS A 47 -0.31 16.78 -10.08
CA CYS A 47 -1.23 17.88 -9.82
C CYS A 47 -2.30 18.00 -10.91
N SER A 48 -1.90 17.86 -12.19
CA SER A 48 -2.80 17.88 -13.37
C SER A 48 -3.79 16.71 -13.40
N LYS A 49 -3.53 15.64 -12.67
CA LYS A 49 -4.33 14.40 -12.62
C LYS A 49 -5.05 14.16 -11.29
N LEU A 50 -5.06 15.14 -10.39
CA LEU A 50 -5.78 15.03 -9.12
C LEU A 50 -7.29 14.80 -9.30
N ASP A 51 -7.90 15.31 -10.36
CA ASP A 51 -9.31 15.04 -10.66
C ASP A 51 -9.56 13.56 -11.01
N TYR A 52 -8.59 12.89 -11.66
CA TYR A 52 -8.64 11.45 -11.88
C TYR A 52 -8.59 10.71 -10.53
N ILE A 53 -7.64 11.06 -9.66
CA ILE A 53 -7.47 10.44 -8.33
C ILE A 53 -8.73 10.68 -7.48
N GLU A 54 -9.28 11.89 -7.46
CA GLU A 54 -10.53 12.21 -6.77
C GLU A 54 -11.71 11.41 -7.35
N SER A 55 -11.77 11.23 -8.68
CA SER A 55 -12.83 10.44 -9.34
C SER A 55 -12.82 8.97 -8.96
N LEU A 56 -11.66 8.41 -8.60
CA LEU A 56 -11.53 7.07 -8.01
C LEU A 56 -12.15 6.98 -6.61
N GLY A 57 -12.32 8.11 -5.92
CA GLY A 57 -12.76 8.16 -4.54
C GLY A 57 -11.63 8.06 -3.51
N ILE A 58 -10.39 8.22 -3.94
CA ILE A 58 -9.19 8.19 -3.10
C ILE A 58 -9.23 9.31 -2.07
N THR A 59 -8.80 9.00 -0.85
CA THR A 59 -8.78 9.91 0.30
C THR A 59 -7.37 10.25 0.77
N GLY A 60 -6.39 9.48 0.33
CA GLY A 60 -4.98 9.72 0.62
C GLY A 60 -4.09 9.27 -0.53
N ILE A 61 -2.95 9.90 -0.66
CA ILE A 61 -1.89 9.54 -1.60
C ILE A 61 -0.65 9.15 -0.78
N TRP A 62 -0.03 8.04 -1.14
CA TRP A 62 1.32 7.71 -0.73
C TRP A 62 2.24 7.89 -1.94
N LEU A 63 3.14 8.87 -1.86
CA LEU A 63 4.21 9.03 -2.85
C LEU A 63 5.38 8.12 -2.47
N LEU A 64 5.80 7.25 -3.40
CA LEU A 64 7.08 6.56 -3.32
C LEU A 64 8.20 7.63 -3.26
N PRO A 65 9.45 7.26 -2.94
CA PRO A 65 10.49 8.24 -2.64
C PRO A 65 10.59 9.41 -3.63
N ILE A 66 10.60 10.62 -3.11
CA ILE A 66 10.61 11.88 -3.88
C ILE A 66 11.90 12.68 -3.71
N MET A 67 12.81 12.21 -2.85
CA MET A 67 14.09 12.85 -2.57
C MET A 67 15.09 12.59 -3.71
N PRO A 68 16.16 13.41 -3.83
CA PRO A 68 17.26 13.15 -4.75
C PRO A 68 17.86 11.77 -4.56
N SER A 69 18.13 11.10 -5.66
CA SER A 69 18.65 9.74 -5.69
C SER A 69 19.32 9.47 -7.03
N HIS A 70 20.34 8.62 -7.05
CA HIS A 70 21.00 8.16 -8.27
C HIS A 70 20.28 6.98 -8.95
N SER A 71 19.43 6.27 -8.21
CA SER A 71 18.63 5.18 -8.77
C SER A 71 17.27 5.65 -9.29
N TYR A 72 16.71 4.87 -10.22
CA TYR A 72 15.36 5.15 -10.74
C TYR A 72 14.28 4.95 -9.68
N HIS A 73 14.53 4.11 -8.66
CA HIS A 73 13.56 3.76 -7.61
C HIS A 73 13.52 4.76 -6.45
N GLY A 74 14.59 5.54 -6.24
CA GLY A 74 14.59 6.62 -5.25
C GLY A 74 14.91 6.24 -3.81
N TYR A 75 15.15 4.95 -3.51
CA TYR A 75 15.37 4.51 -2.12
C TYR A 75 16.78 4.81 -1.60
N ASP A 76 17.78 4.99 -2.45
CA ASP A 76 19.12 5.49 -2.11
C ASP A 76 19.11 7.02 -2.03
N VAL A 77 18.74 7.57 -0.88
CA VAL A 77 18.51 9.01 -0.67
C VAL A 77 19.82 9.77 -0.51
N ASP A 78 20.05 10.76 -1.39
CA ASP A 78 21.20 11.65 -1.33
C ASP A 78 21.00 12.83 -0.37
N ASP A 79 19.75 13.34 -0.30
CA ASP A 79 19.37 14.48 0.57
C ASP A 79 17.93 14.34 1.03
N TYR A 80 17.72 14.28 2.36
CA TYR A 80 16.40 14.11 2.97
C TYR A 80 15.55 15.40 3.05
N TYR A 81 16.11 16.55 2.64
CA TYR A 81 15.47 17.85 2.78
C TYR A 81 15.06 18.48 1.45
N SER A 82 15.27 17.79 0.33
CA SER A 82 14.97 18.33 -0.99
C SER A 82 14.15 17.39 -1.86
N ILE A 83 13.67 17.91 -2.98
CA ILE A 83 12.93 17.18 -3.99
C ILE A 83 13.89 16.76 -5.10
N ASN A 84 13.73 15.54 -5.62
CA ASN A 84 14.46 15.07 -6.80
C ASN A 84 14.25 16.05 -7.96
N PRO A 85 15.32 16.63 -8.53
CA PRO A 85 15.20 17.60 -9.64
C PRO A 85 14.42 17.08 -10.85
N GLN A 86 14.40 15.76 -11.09
CA GLN A 86 13.59 15.15 -12.15
C GLN A 86 12.08 15.21 -11.85
N TYR A 87 11.68 15.41 -10.60
CA TYR A 87 10.27 15.47 -10.21
C TYR A 87 9.75 16.90 -10.04
N GLY A 88 10.64 17.89 -10.08
CA GLY A 88 10.32 19.30 -9.94
C GLY A 88 11.00 19.98 -8.76
N THR A 89 10.38 21.02 -8.26
CA THR A 89 10.90 21.86 -7.19
C THR A 89 10.10 21.70 -5.89
N MET A 90 10.63 22.25 -4.79
CA MET A 90 9.89 22.33 -3.53
C MET A 90 8.59 23.13 -3.67
N GLN A 91 8.56 24.16 -4.50
CA GLN A 91 7.34 24.93 -4.80
C GLN A 91 6.29 24.08 -5.50
N ASP A 92 6.70 23.19 -6.41
CA ASP A 92 5.80 22.26 -7.09
C ASP A 92 5.20 21.25 -6.10
N PHE A 93 5.99 20.81 -5.13
CA PHE A 93 5.51 19.94 -4.04
C PHE A 93 4.53 20.65 -3.11
N GLU A 94 4.82 21.89 -2.70
CA GLU A 94 3.93 22.71 -1.89
C GLU A 94 2.60 23.00 -2.62
N LEU A 95 2.64 23.20 -3.95
CA LEU A 95 1.43 23.32 -4.77
C LEU A 95 0.62 22.02 -4.76
N LEU A 96 1.28 20.86 -4.92
CA LEU A 96 0.60 19.56 -4.86
C LEU A 96 -0.09 19.35 -3.50
N LEU A 97 0.59 19.65 -2.39
CA LEU A 97 0.00 19.59 -1.04
C LEU A 97 -1.25 20.48 -0.93
N ALA A 98 -1.17 21.72 -1.42
CA ALA A 98 -2.29 22.65 -1.39
C ALA A 98 -3.48 22.15 -2.22
N GLU A 99 -3.24 21.59 -3.41
CA GLU A 99 -4.28 21.02 -4.28
C GLU A 99 -4.89 19.74 -3.72
N CYS A 100 -4.11 18.88 -3.06
CA CYS A 100 -4.60 17.73 -2.32
C CYS A 100 -5.52 18.16 -1.16
N LYS A 101 -5.10 19.15 -0.38
CA LYS A 101 -5.87 19.68 0.75
C LYS A 101 -7.21 20.25 0.31
N LYS A 102 -7.28 20.98 -0.81
CA LYS A 102 -8.55 21.49 -1.38
C LYS A 102 -9.54 20.38 -1.70
N ARG A 103 -9.04 19.18 -2.08
CA ARG A 103 -9.85 18.00 -2.40
C ARG A 103 -10.09 17.10 -1.19
N SER A 104 -9.58 17.46 -0.01
CA SER A 104 -9.59 16.62 1.19
C SER A 104 -8.91 15.25 0.93
N ILE A 105 -7.80 15.28 0.23
CA ILE A 105 -6.90 14.15 0.01
C ILE A 105 -5.67 14.38 0.89
N SER A 106 -5.38 13.45 1.79
CA SER A 106 -4.17 13.45 2.61
C SER A 106 -2.98 13.01 1.77
N LEU A 107 -1.78 13.52 2.07
CA LEU A 107 -0.56 13.12 1.37
C LEU A 107 0.50 12.67 2.36
N ILE A 108 0.94 11.41 2.22
CA ILE A 108 2.09 10.86 2.95
C ILE A 108 3.24 10.58 1.98
N ILE A 109 4.46 10.67 2.47
CA ILE A 109 5.67 10.41 1.69
C ILE A 109 6.44 9.21 2.24
N ASP A 110 7.18 8.55 1.35
CA ASP A 110 8.08 7.46 1.71
C ASP A 110 9.30 7.98 2.46
N MET A 111 9.73 7.27 3.50
CA MET A 111 10.84 7.67 4.34
C MET A 111 11.77 6.49 4.61
N PRO A 112 12.83 6.30 3.81
CA PRO A 112 13.79 5.22 3.98
C PRO A 112 14.83 5.58 5.05
N PHE A 113 14.50 5.34 6.31
CA PHE A 113 15.39 5.61 7.45
C PHE A 113 16.30 4.44 7.84
N ASN A 114 16.22 3.29 7.14
CA ASN A 114 17.18 2.21 7.37
C ASN A 114 18.57 2.56 6.85
N HIS A 115 18.66 3.24 5.72
CA HIS A 115 19.89 3.52 4.97
C HIS A 115 19.83 4.87 4.25
N SER A 116 20.97 5.37 3.80
CA SER A 116 21.07 6.47 2.84
C SER A 116 21.72 6.01 1.53
N SER A 117 22.01 6.95 0.63
CA SER A 117 22.92 6.72 -0.51
C SER A 117 24.39 6.81 -0.07
N VAL A 118 25.28 6.14 -0.80
CA VAL A 118 26.74 6.37 -0.69
C VAL A 118 27.17 7.78 -1.12
N HIS A 119 26.27 8.53 -1.76
CA HIS A 119 26.47 9.93 -2.18
C HIS A 119 25.90 10.93 -1.17
N ASN A 120 25.16 10.47 -0.16
CA ASN A 120 24.65 11.32 0.91
C ASN A 120 25.82 11.99 1.67
N GLU A 121 25.73 13.29 1.91
CA GLU A 121 26.81 14.07 2.56
C GLU A 121 27.19 13.52 3.93
N TRP A 122 26.23 12.98 4.69
CA TRP A 122 26.49 12.36 5.98
C TRP A 122 27.36 11.10 5.84
N PHE A 123 27.08 10.27 4.81
CA PHE A 123 27.88 9.07 4.54
C PHE A 123 29.27 9.45 4.03
N VAL A 124 29.37 10.44 3.14
CA VAL A 124 30.66 10.93 2.63
C VAL A 124 31.52 11.43 3.77
N ALA A 125 30.96 12.24 4.70
CA ALA A 125 31.64 12.72 5.88
C ALA A 125 32.06 11.58 6.84
N SER A 126 31.22 10.54 6.95
CA SER A 126 31.47 9.40 7.86
C SER A 126 32.71 8.56 7.51
N ARG A 127 33.26 8.71 6.31
CA ARG A 127 34.53 8.07 5.90
C ARG A 127 35.73 8.59 6.69
N ASN A 128 35.63 9.80 7.25
CA ASN A 128 36.64 10.35 8.16
C ASN A 128 36.31 9.91 9.60
N PRO A 129 37.16 9.10 10.27
CA PRO A 129 36.91 8.64 11.64
C PRO A 129 36.84 9.76 12.67
N ASP A 130 37.43 10.95 12.37
CA ASP A 130 37.39 12.12 13.24
C ASP A 130 36.15 13.00 13.02
N ASP A 131 35.33 12.70 12.02
CA ASP A 131 34.07 13.41 11.76
C ASP A 131 32.96 12.89 12.67
N ALA A 132 32.08 13.78 13.13
CA ALA A 132 30.94 13.42 13.97
C ALA A 132 30.02 12.39 13.29
N HIS A 133 29.88 12.46 11.95
CA HIS A 133 29.04 11.52 11.18
C HIS A 133 29.62 10.11 11.08
N HIS A 134 30.90 9.88 11.47
CA HIS A 134 31.47 8.53 11.42
C HIS A 134 30.62 7.54 12.20
N SER A 135 30.18 7.90 13.39
CA SER A 135 29.33 7.09 14.25
C SER A 135 27.87 6.98 13.80
N TRP A 136 27.45 7.73 12.77
CA TRP A 136 26.09 7.68 12.22
C TRP A 136 25.82 6.42 11.39
N TYR A 137 26.92 5.78 10.90
CA TYR A 137 26.84 4.54 10.11
C TYR A 137 27.49 3.38 10.86
N ARG A 138 27.19 2.17 10.41
CA ARG A 138 27.77 0.96 11.01
C ARG A 138 29.02 0.57 10.25
N TRP A 139 30.17 0.84 10.84
CA TRP A 139 31.48 0.50 10.32
C TRP A 139 32.12 -0.65 11.08
N ILE A 140 32.89 -1.52 10.39
CA ILE A 140 33.76 -2.53 10.97
C ILE A 140 35.10 -2.56 10.23
N GLU A 141 36.13 -3.10 10.89
CA GLU A 141 37.37 -3.48 10.25
C GLU A 141 37.35 -4.95 9.82
N ALA A 142 38.29 -5.38 8.93
CA ALA A 142 38.40 -6.77 8.47
C ALA A 142 38.73 -7.78 9.60
N SER A 143 39.25 -7.28 10.72
CA SER A 143 39.52 -8.06 11.94
C SER A 143 38.26 -8.41 12.75
N ASP A 144 37.15 -7.70 12.51
CA ASP A 144 35.89 -7.98 13.20
C ASP A 144 35.32 -9.35 12.79
N SER A 145 34.92 -10.14 13.78
CA SER A 145 34.38 -11.50 13.58
C SER A 145 33.14 -11.54 12.68
N ARG A 146 32.38 -10.44 12.58
CA ARG A 146 31.19 -10.30 11.72
C ARG A 146 31.53 -10.19 10.23
N TYR A 147 32.74 -9.80 9.87
CA TYR A 147 33.15 -9.51 8.48
C TYR A 147 32.92 -10.69 7.52
N ASN A 148 33.22 -11.94 7.95
CA ASN A 148 33.18 -13.12 7.10
C ASN A 148 31.88 -13.95 7.21
N THR A 149 31.02 -13.66 8.17
CA THR A 149 29.90 -14.54 8.53
C THR A 149 28.53 -14.01 8.14
N ASN A 150 28.42 -12.72 7.80
CA ASN A 150 27.14 -12.06 7.71
C ASN A 150 26.66 -11.91 6.27
N THR A 151 25.51 -12.54 5.99
CA THR A 151 24.75 -12.37 4.76
C THR A 151 23.56 -11.45 5.04
N SER A 152 23.28 -10.50 4.17
CA SER A 152 22.13 -9.61 4.25
C SER A 152 20.82 -10.35 4.02
N ALA A 153 19.70 -9.75 4.34
CA ALA A 153 18.36 -10.26 4.01
C ALA A 153 18.16 -10.47 2.50
N MET A 154 18.91 -9.72 1.67
CA MET A 154 18.90 -9.87 0.20
C MET A 154 19.81 -10.98 -0.30
N GLY A 155 20.50 -11.73 0.57
CA GLY A 155 21.33 -12.88 0.22
C GLY A 155 22.73 -12.53 -0.30
N HIS A 156 23.18 -11.28 -0.21
CA HIS A 156 24.54 -10.86 -0.54
C HIS A 156 25.37 -10.57 0.72
N LYS A 157 26.65 -10.25 0.54
CA LYS A 157 27.53 -9.88 1.65
C LYS A 157 27.05 -8.55 2.26
N LEU A 158 26.83 -8.51 3.58
CA LEU A 158 26.36 -7.33 4.30
C LEU A 158 27.42 -6.21 4.36
N TRP A 159 28.68 -6.59 4.64
CA TRP A 159 29.79 -5.64 4.87
C TRP A 159 30.52 -5.31 3.57
N ASN A 160 30.45 -4.07 3.14
CA ASN A 160 30.97 -3.57 1.89
C ASN A 160 32.21 -2.70 2.13
N GLU A 161 33.34 -3.03 1.47
CA GLU A 161 34.52 -2.18 1.55
C GLU A 161 34.27 -0.83 0.87
N ASP A 162 34.59 0.26 1.58
CA ASP A 162 34.58 1.59 0.99
C ASP A 162 35.87 1.84 0.17
N GLU A 163 35.70 2.30 -1.08
CA GLU A 163 36.81 2.52 -2.00
C GLU A 163 37.72 3.68 -1.56
N SER A 164 37.16 4.66 -0.85
CA SER A 164 37.88 5.86 -0.36
C SER A 164 38.43 5.69 1.05
N TYR A 165 37.94 4.65 1.79
CA TYR A 165 38.36 4.35 3.16
C TYR A 165 38.75 2.88 3.28
N LYS A 166 39.84 2.51 2.60
CA LYS A 166 40.36 1.13 2.47
C LYS A 166 40.55 0.42 3.80
N GLY A 167 40.15 -0.85 3.84
CA GLY A 167 40.24 -1.70 5.04
C GLY A 167 39.08 -1.50 6.02
N ASN A 168 38.17 -0.56 5.76
CA ASN A 168 36.97 -0.33 6.54
C ASN A 168 35.73 -0.71 5.73
N PHE A 169 34.75 -1.30 6.41
CA PHE A 169 33.57 -1.90 5.80
C PHE A 169 32.31 -1.35 6.47
N TYR A 170 31.36 -0.88 5.66
CA TYR A 170 30.06 -0.44 6.13
C TYR A 170 28.98 -1.50 5.89
N ALA A 171 27.97 -1.51 6.75
CA ALA A 171 26.78 -2.34 6.54
C ALA A 171 25.94 -1.79 5.39
N GLY A 172 25.46 -2.65 4.51
CA GLY A 172 24.55 -2.32 3.41
C GLY A 172 23.59 -3.48 3.19
N GLU A 173 22.47 -3.46 3.91
CA GLU A 173 21.50 -4.55 3.92
C GLU A 173 20.88 -4.81 2.55
N PHE A 174 20.52 -3.74 1.84
CA PHE A 174 19.83 -3.81 0.55
C PHE A 174 20.78 -3.80 -0.64
N SER A 175 21.83 -3.00 -0.55
CA SER A 175 22.87 -2.98 -1.57
C SER A 175 24.13 -2.24 -1.09
N ARG A 176 25.21 -2.43 -1.85
CA ARG A 176 26.44 -1.67 -1.65
C ARG A 176 26.26 -0.15 -1.81
N SER A 177 25.26 0.32 -2.55
CA SER A 177 24.96 1.75 -2.71
C SER A 177 24.12 2.34 -1.58
N MET A 178 23.69 1.53 -0.61
CA MET A 178 22.76 1.90 0.46
C MET A 178 23.37 1.59 1.84
N PRO A 179 24.26 2.43 2.36
CA PRO A 179 24.86 2.26 3.70
C PRO A 179 23.82 2.42 4.80
N ASP A 180 23.81 1.46 5.73
CA ASP A 180 22.86 1.40 6.84
C ASP A 180 23.25 2.36 7.96
N PHE A 181 22.27 3.13 8.45
CA PHE A 181 22.44 3.99 9.61
C PHE A 181 22.64 3.22 10.92
N ASN A 182 23.31 3.87 11.85
CA ASN A 182 23.43 3.41 13.22
C ASN A 182 22.31 4.00 14.09
N HIS A 183 21.17 3.32 14.17
CA HIS A 183 19.98 3.75 14.92
C HIS A 183 20.18 3.80 16.45
N ASP A 184 21.30 3.31 16.97
CA ASP A 184 21.69 3.47 18.37
C ASP A 184 22.25 4.85 18.66
N ASN A 185 22.74 5.54 17.64
CA ASN A 185 23.28 6.87 17.79
C ASN A 185 22.18 7.90 18.05
N PRO A 186 22.21 8.64 19.16
CA PRO A 186 21.19 9.62 19.50
C PRO A 186 21.15 10.82 18.52
N GLU A 187 22.28 11.14 17.88
CA GLU A 187 22.33 12.21 16.87
C GLU A 187 21.59 11.82 15.60
N VAL A 188 21.71 10.56 15.14
CA VAL A 188 20.92 10.00 14.03
C VAL A 188 19.43 10.11 14.33
N ARG A 189 19.01 9.70 15.53
CA ARG A 189 17.60 9.82 15.96
C ARG A 189 17.13 11.27 16.02
N ALA A 190 17.97 12.17 16.48
CA ALA A 190 17.66 13.60 16.52
C ALA A 190 17.53 14.18 15.11
N GLU A 191 18.40 13.76 14.18
CA GLU A 191 18.34 14.20 12.79
C GLU A 191 17.08 13.70 12.08
N PHE A 192 16.71 12.44 12.26
CA PHE A 192 15.45 11.91 11.70
C PHE A 192 14.22 12.68 12.21
N LYS A 193 14.21 13.10 13.47
CA LYS A 193 13.15 13.99 13.98
C LYS A 193 13.13 15.34 13.28
N LYS A 194 14.29 15.92 12.95
CA LYS A 194 14.36 17.18 12.19
C LYS A 194 13.84 16.98 10.76
N VAL A 195 14.23 15.89 10.09
CA VAL A 195 13.71 15.52 8.76
C VAL A 195 12.18 15.41 8.78
N MET A 196 11.63 14.62 9.71
CA MET A 196 10.17 14.47 9.82
C MET A 196 9.48 15.80 10.11
N LYS A 197 10.03 16.60 11.03
CA LYS A 197 9.47 17.91 11.33
C LYS A 197 9.48 18.84 10.11
N PHE A 198 10.56 18.84 9.33
CA PHE A 198 10.67 19.63 8.11
C PHE A 198 9.52 19.33 7.13
N TRP A 199 9.23 18.06 6.88
CA TRP A 199 8.16 17.66 5.98
C TRP A 199 6.76 17.89 6.57
N LEU A 200 6.56 17.67 7.87
CA LEU A 200 5.30 17.97 8.56
C LEU A 200 5.00 19.49 8.55
N ASP A 201 6.01 20.34 8.77
CA ASP A 201 5.88 21.81 8.70
C ASP A 201 5.49 22.28 7.29
N LYS A 202 5.86 21.55 6.24
CA LYS A 202 5.42 21.82 4.87
C LYS A 202 3.98 21.37 4.59
N GLY A 203 3.39 20.57 5.47
CA GLY A 203 1.99 20.14 5.37
C GLY A 203 1.80 18.70 4.90
N VAL A 204 2.84 17.87 4.96
CA VAL A 204 2.72 16.42 4.78
C VAL A 204 1.87 15.84 5.92
N ASP A 205 0.95 14.92 5.59
CA ASP A 205 0.03 14.34 6.57
C ASP A 205 0.59 13.08 7.26
N GLY A 206 1.80 12.66 6.92
CA GLY A 206 2.44 11.51 7.54
C GLY A 206 3.48 10.82 6.68
N PHE A 207 3.86 9.60 7.08
CA PHE A 207 4.98 8.89 6.48
C PHE A 207 4.69 7.41 6.27
N ARG A 208 5.23 6.86 5.17
CA ARG A 208 5.46 5.42 5.06
C ARG A 208 6.92 5.16 5.42
N PHE A 209 7.17 4.34 6.41
CA PHE A 209 8.50 3.95 6.81
C PHE A 209 8.95 2.71 6.04
N ASP A 210 9.95 2.94 5.18
CA ASP A 210 10.60 1.91 4.38
C ASP A 210 11.42 0.98 5.25
N ALA A 211 11.46 -0.32 4.89
CA ALA A 211 12.31 -1.32 5.52
C ALA A 211 12.25 -1.31 7.06
N ALA A 212 11.09 -0.98 7.63
CA ALA A 212 10.95 -0.76 9.07
C ALA A 212 11.34 -1.99 9.92
N GLY A 213 11.25 -3.20 9.34
CA GLY A 213 11.67 -4.44 9.96
C GLY A 213 13.18 -4.64 10.06
N HIS A 214 13.99 -3.89 9.29
CA HIS A 214 15.40 -4.17 9.08
C HIS A 214 16.40 -3.30 9.87
N LEU A 215 15.94 -2.33 10.70
CA LEU A 215 16.81 -1.40 11.40
C LEU A 215 17.82 -2.07 12.34
N TYR A 216 17.40 -3.15 12.98
CA TYR A 216 18.15 -3.89 13.98
C TYR A 216 18.26 -5.38 13.66
N ASP A 217 18.43 -5.72 12.39
CA ASP A 217 18.73 -7.11 12.01
C ASP A 217 19.94 -7.61 12.78
N LEU A 218 19.81 -8.80 13.37
CA LEU A 218 20.83 -9.34 14.31
C LEU A 218 22.20 -9.44 13.67
N VAL A 219 22.27 -9.63 12.34
CA VAL A 219 23.52 -9.69 11.57
C VAL A 219 24.30 -8.35 11.59
N LYS A 220 23.63 -7.24 11.83
CA LYS A 220 24.23 -5.89 11.94
C LYS A 220 24.73 -5.57 13.35
N LEU A 221 24.27 -6.32 14.33
CA LEU A 221 24.49 -6.02 15.74
C LEU A 221 25.71 -6.79 16.28
N PRO A 222 26.30 -6.35 17.40
CA PRO A 222 27.35 -7.11 18.08
C PRO A 222 26.94 -8.54 18.40
N ALA A 223 27.89 -9.47 18.35
CA ALA A 223 27.65 -10.87 18.70
C ALA A 223 27.03 -10.98 20.11
N GLY A 224 26.03 -11.87 20.24
CA GLY A 224 25.30 -12.07 21.50
C GLY A 224 24.10 -11.16 21.70
N THR A 225 23.80 -10.23 20.77
CA THR A 225 22.54 -9.48 20.77
C THR A 225 21.39 -10.41 20.35
N SER A 226 20.31 -10.45 21.14
CA SER A 226 19.18 -11.37 20.90
C SER A 226 17.83 -10.66 20.65
N ASP A 227 17.81 -9.33 20.71
CA ASP A 227 16.56 -8.57 20.70
C ASP A 227 16.59 -7.39 19.73
N GLY A 228 16.56 -7.70 18.43
CA GLY A 228 16.48 -6.69 17.37
C GLY A 228 15.07 -6.11 17.22
N THR A 229 14.05 -6.96 17.33
CA THR A 229 12.65 -6.54 17.11
C THR A 229 12.17 -5.54 18.14
N SER A 230 12.38 -5.80 19.45
CA SER A 230 11.96 -4.85 20.51
C SER A 230 12.68 -3.50 20.37
N ARG A 231 13.97 -3.50 20.00
CA ARG A 231 14.72 -2.26 19.75
C ARG A 231 14.17 -1.47 18.58
N ALA A 232 13.80 -2.15 17.49
CA ALA A 232 13.16 -1.52 16.33
C ALA A 232 11.78 -0.95 16.71
N VAL A 233 10.99 -1.68 17.47
CA VAL A 233 9.67 -1.24 17.96
C VAL A 233 9.79 0.01 18.83
N GLU A 234 10.75 0.05 19.76
CA GLU A 234 11.00 1.23 20.60
C GLU A 234 11.47 2.44 19.80
N PHE A 235 12.37 2.23 18.83
CA PHE A 235 12.79 3.28 17.90
C PHE A 235 11.58 3.86 17.15
N TRP A 236 10.76 3.02 16.53
CA TRP A 236 9.61 3.48 15.77
C TRP A 236 8.56 4.16 16.65
N LYS A 237 8.36 3.67 17.89
CA LYS A 237 7.48 4.33 18.86
C LYS A 237 7.95 5.75 19.15
N GLU A 238 9.25 5.95 19.36
CA GLU A 238 9.85 7.26 19.57
C GLU A 238 9.57 8.18 18.36
N MET A 239 9.81 7.69 17.13
CA MET A 239 9.62 8.47 15.91
C MET A 239 8.15 8.83 15.67
N VAL A 240 7.23 7.87 15.81
CA VAL A 240 5.80 8.10 15.60
C VAL A 240 5.20 9.02 16.66
N LEU A 241 5.57 8.87 17.93
CA LEU A 241 5.12 9.78 18.99
C LEU A 241 5.64 11.20 18.77
N TYR A 242 6.87 11.34 18.25
CA TYR A 242 7.37 12.65 17.86
C TYR A 242 6.54 13.25 16.72
N CYS A 243 6.25 12.49 15.64
CA CYS A 243 5.37 12.97 14.57
C CYS A 243 4.02 13.43 15.10
N LYS A 244 3.39 12.65 15.97
CA LYS A 244 2.10 13.00 16.59
C LYS A 244 2.18 14.21 17.50
N SER A 245 3.33 14.49 18.11
CA SER A 245 3.54 15.71 18.92
C SER A 245 3.62 16.97 18.05
N VAL A 246 4.11 16.85 16.80
CA VAL A 246 4.16 17.95 15.82
C VAL A 246 2.79 18.11 15.12
N ASN A 247 2.22 17.01 14.67
CA ASN A 247 0.90 16.96 14.03
C ASN A 247 0.08 15.79 14.62
N PRO A 248 -0.88 16.05 15.53
CA PRO A 248 -1.71 15.00 16.14
C PRO A 248 -2.49 14.15 15.14
N GLY A 249 -2.80 14.69 13.95
CA GLY A 249 -3.46 13.99 12.85
C GLY A 249 -2.52 13.18 11.95
N CYS A 250 -1.23 13.12 12.26
CA CYS A 250 -0.24 12.43 11.44
C CYS A 250 -0.53 10.92 11.35
N TYR A 251 -0.53 10.38 10.14
CA TYR A 251 -0.66 8.96 9.86
C TYR A 251 0.68 8.36 9.42
N CYS A 252 1.15 7.38 10.19
CA CYS A 252 2.37 6.64 9.89
C CYS A 252 2.03 5.18 9.60
N VAL A 253 2.65 4.60 8.58
CA VAL A 253 2.51 3.18 8.22
C VAL A 253 3.88 2.57 7.96
N GLY A 254 4.15 1.39 8.50
CA GLY A 254 5.45 0.72 8.38
C GLY A 254 5.44 -0.45 7.42
N GLU A 255 6.56 -0.60 6.71
CA GLU A 255 6.86 -1.82 5.99
C GLU A 255 7.53 -2.83 6.92
N VAL A 256 6.76 -3.83 7.33
CA VAL A 256 7.24 -4.98 8.12
C VAL A 256 6.87 -6.25 7.37
N TRP A 257 7.76 -6.66 6.47
CA TRP A 257 7.56 -7.86 5.65
C TRP A 257 8.04 -9.11 6.40
N ASP A 258 7.26 -9.50 7.37
CA ASP A 258 7.55 -10.63 8.27
C ASP A 258 6.26 -11.35 8.64
N SER A 259 6.34 -12.32 9.52
CA SER A 259 5.19 -13.05 10.07
C SER A 259 4.19 -12.10 10.74
N SER A 260 2.91 -12.51 10.80
CA SER A 260 1.89 -11.75 11.54
C SER A 260 2.21 -11.60 13.03
N GLY A 261 2.99 -12.53 13.61
CA GLY A 261 3.46 -12.44 14.99
C GLY A 261 4.48 -11.33 15.21
N THR A 262 5.44 -11.19 14.29
CA THR A 262 6.42 -10.08 14.30
C THR A 262 5.71 -8.76 14.03
N ARG A 263 4.87 -8.69 13.00
CA ARG A 263 4.05 -7.50 12.67
C ARG A 263 3.24 -7.00 13.85
N ALA A 264 2.63 -7.92 14.64
CA ALA A 264 1.86 -7.56 15.82
C ALA A 264 2.68 -6.78 16.87
N GLN A 265 3.97 -7.10 17.03
CA GLN A 265 4.86 -6.34 17.90
C GLN A 265 5.06 -4.91 17.40
N TYR A 266 5.28 -4.74 16.08
CA TYR A 266 5.43 -3.41 15.47
C TYR A 266 4.17 -2.53 15.57
N MET A 267 2.97 -3.12 15.71
CA MET A 267 1.74 -2.35 15.97
C MET A 267 1.81 -1.53 17.27
N THR A 268 2.68 -1.90 18.23
CA THR A 268 2.89 -1.12 19.46
C THR A 268 3.80 0.10 19.26
N GLY A 269 4.59 0.10 18.17
CA GLY A 269 5.52 1.18 17.84
C GLY A 269 4.99 2.08 16.72
N ILE A 270 4.66 1.50 15.56
CA ILE A 270 4.24 2.26 14.36
C ILE A 270 2.73 2.52 14.37
N PHE A 271 1.94 1.70 15.06
CA PHE A 271 0.47 1.73 15.12
C PHE A 271 -0.24 1.28 13.83
N SER A 272 0.45 1.22 12.69
CA SER A 272 -0.06 0.70 11.42
C SER A 272 1.06 0.04 10.63
N CYS A 273 0.80 -1.13 10.06
CA CYS A 273 1.73 -1.83 9.18
C CYS A 273 1.00 -2.40 7.97
N PHE A 274 1.71 -2.48 6.84
CA PHE A 274 1.20 -3.15 5.65
C PHE A 274 0.93 -4.63 5.90
N HIS A 275 -0.23 -5.12 5.44
CA HIS A 275 -0.66 -6.50 5.62
C HIS A 275 -0.14 -7.39 4.48
N PHE A 276 1.14 -7.75 4.50
CA PHE A 276 1.83 -8.47 3.41
C PHE A 276 1.25 -9.84 3.06
N ASP A 277 0.68 -10.57 4.03
CA ASP A 277 0.09 -11.88 3.77
C ASP A 277 -1.24 -11.80 3.00
N MET A 278 -1.92 -10.64 3.02
CA MET A 278 -3.28 -10.51 2.51
C MET A 278 -3.39 -10.74 1.00
N GLY A 279 -2.53 -10.09 0.20
CA GLY A 279 -2.66 -10.07 -1.25
C GLY A 279 -2.42 -11.43 -1.89
N ASP A 280 -1.15 -11.79 -2.05
CA ASP A 280 -0.75 -12.99 -2.79
C ASP A 280 -1.12 -14.27 -2.03
N LYS A 281 -0.74 -14.35 -0.77
CA LYS A 281 -0.87 -15.56 0.05
C LYS A 281 -2.33 -15.91 0.36
N TYR A 282 -3.18 -14.92 0.64
CA TYR A 282 -4.58 -15.20 1.01
C TYR A 282 -5.54 -14.95 -0.14
N ILE A 283 -5.64 -13.75 -0.68
CA ILE A 283 -6.66 -13.41 -1.69
C ILE A 283 -6.39 -14.12 -3.01
N ILE A 284 -5.21 -13.90 -3.63
CA ILE A 284 -4.90 -14.43 -4.96
C ILE A 284 -4.85 -15.95 -4.94
N SER A 285 -4.23 -16.53 -3.90
CA SER A 285 -4.19 -17.97 -3.72
C SER A 285 -5.59 -18.58 -3.62
N GLN A 286 -6.49 -18.01 -2.82
CA GLN A 286 -7.83 -18.54 -2.66
C GLN A 286 -8.73 -18.34 -3.89
N ILE A 287 -8.59 -17.24 -4.61
CA ILE A 287 -9.30 -17.03 -5.90
C ILE A 287 -8.88 -18.07 -6.95
N ASN A 288 -7.61 -18.49 -6.93
CA ASN A 288 -7.11 -19.48 -7.88
C ASN A 288 -7.41 -20.93 -7.45
N ASN A 289 -7.42 -21.23 -6.15
CA ASN A 289 -7.42 -22.59 -5.62
C ASN A 289 -8.65 -22.92 -4.73
N GLY A 290 -9.51 -21.94 -4.42
CA GLY A 290 -10.61 -22.07 -3.45
C GLY A 290 -10.17 -21.95 -1.99
N ASN A 291 -11.16 -21.76 -1.09
CA ASN A 291 -10.92 -21.80 0.36
C ASN A 291 -10.76 -23.25 0.87
N SER A 292 -10.00 -23.44 1.94
CA SER A 292 -10.25 -24.55 2.84
C SER A 292 -11.20 -24.11 3.97
N VAL A 293 -12.00 -25.03 4.48
CA VAL A 293 -12.98 -24.73 5.55
C VAL A 293 -12.30 -24.14 6.82
N ASN A 294 -11.07 -24.57 7.09
CA ASN A 294 -10.30 -24.13 8.26
C ASN A 294 -9.37 -22.95 8.00
N ASN A 295 -9.17 -22.56 6.74
CA ASN A 295 -8.26 -21.48 6.32
C ASN A 295 -8.95 -20.55 5.32
N SER A 296 -10.24 -20.23 5.54
CA SER A 296 -10.88 -19.21 4.72
C SER A 296 -10.20 -17.85 4.94
N PHE A 297 -10.21 -17.00 3.91
CA PHE A 297 -9.69 -15.64 4.00
C PHE A 297 -10.21 -14.89 5.24
N ALA A 298 -11.53 -14.95 5.46
CA ALA A 298 -12.17 -14.26 6.58
C ALA A 298 -11.63 -14.73 7.95
N LEU A 299 -11.49 -16.05 8.16
CA LEU A 299 -10.95 -16.61 9.41
C LEU A 299 -9.47 -16.25 9.64
N MET A 300 -8.68 -16.21 8.57
CA MET A 300 -7.28 -15.78 8.67
C MET A 300 -7.19 -14.31 9.03
N MET A 301 -8.00 -13.47 8.40
CA MET A 301 -8.05 -12.03 8.70
C MET A 301 -8.50 -11.76 10.13
N GLU A 302 -9.59 -12.34 10.58
CA GLU A 302 -10.05 -12.21 11.97
C GLU A 302 -8.95 -12.58 12.97
N LYS A 303 -8.32 -13.73 12.78
CA LYS A 303 -7.24 -14.22 13.66
C LYS A 303 -6.04 -13.29 13.70
N GLU A 304 -5.67 -12.68 12.58
CA GLU A 304 -4.53 -11.75 12.55
C GLU A 304 -4.91 -10.39 13.14
N LEU A 305 -6.10 -9.87 12.83
CA LEU A 305 -6.59 -8.62 13.40
C LEU A 305 -6.78 -8.73 14.93
N ASP A 306 -7.30 -9.86 15.43
CA ASP A 306 -7.38 -10.13 16.87
C ASP A 306 -6.01 -10.15 17.51
N ARG A 307 -5.02 -10.78 16.86
CA ARG A 307 -3.63 -10.77 17.33
C ARG A 307 -3.08 -9.35 17.40
N TYR A 308 -3.28 -8.51 16.38
CA TYR A 308 -2.85 -7.12 16.42
C TYR A 308 -3.52 -6.34 17.55
N GLY A 309 -4.83 -6.56 17.75
CA GLY A 309 -5.60 -5.95 18.83
C GLY A 309 -5.14 -6.34 20.23
N GLN A 310 -4.60 -7.54 20.41
CA GLN A 310 -4.00 -7.97 21.69
C GLN A 310 -2.73 -7.18 22.04
N PHE A 311 -1.94 -6.76 21.03
CA PHE A 311 -0.75 -5.95 21.24
C PHE A 311 -1.06 -4.46 21.34
N ASN A 312 -2.00 -3.96 20.52
CA ASN A 312 -2.42 -2.56 20.54
C ASN A 312 -3.89 -2.43 20.10
N ALA A 313 -4.76 -2.06 21.02
CA ALA A 313 -6.19 -1.89 20.73
C ALA A 313 -6.50 -0.75 19.74
N GLU A 314 -5.57 0.19 19.56
CA GLU A 314 -5.69 1.35 18.64
C GLU A 314 -4.97 1.12 17.31
N PHE A 315 -4.57 -0.12 16.99
CA PHE A 315 -3.91 -0.41 15.74
C PHE A 315 -4.79 -0.08 14.53
N THR A 316 -4.15 0.26 13.43
CA THR A 316 -4.80 0.42 12.13
C THR A 316 -4.16 -0.54 11.14
N ASP A 317 -4.91 -1.51 10.61
CA ASP A 317 -4.41 -2.38 9.55
C ASP A 317 -4.27 -1.61 8.23
N ALA A 318 -3.30 -1.98 7.40
CA ALA A 318 -3.10 -1.40 6.08
C ALA A 318 -3.20 -2.47 4.98
N PRO A 319 -4.44 -2.86 4.61
CA PRO A 319 -4.70 -3.83 3.56
C PRO A 319 -4.20 -3.37 2.19
N PHE A 320 -3.61 -4.29 1.42
CA PHE A 320 -3.27 -4.05 0.02
C PHE A 320 -3.24 -5.38 -0.76
N LEU A 321 -3.40 -5.30 -2.08
CA LEU A 321 -3.38 -6.48 -2.93
C LEU A 321 -1.97 -6.77 -3.46
N THR A 322 -1.32 -5.77 -4.04
CA THR A 322 0.09 -5.79 -4.46
C THR A 322 0.70 -4.40 -4.32
N ASN A 323 2.03 -4.31 -4.33
CA ASN A 323 2.77 -3.06 -4.27
C ASN A 323 3.88 -3.00 -5.33
N HIS A 324 4.76 -2.02 -5.21
CA HIS A 324 5.87 -1.78 -6.14
C HIS A 324 7.00 -2.83 -6.07
N ASP A 325 7.02 -3.69 -5.04
CA ASP A 325 8.00 -4.77 -4.85
C ASP A 325 7.45 -6.15 -5.21
N GLN A 326 6.14 -6.26 -5.42
CA GLN A 326 5.46 -7.52 -5.71
C GLN A 326 4.99 -7.59 -7.17
N ALA A 327 4.83 -8.82 -7.68
CA ALA A 327 4.21 -9.02 -8.99
C ALA A 327 2.77 -8.47 -8.98
N ARG A 328 2.40 -7.73 -10.03
CA ARG A 328 1.08 -7.09 -10.15
C ARG A 328 -0.05 -8.11 -10.23
N ALA A 329 -1.14 -7.86 -9.53
CA ALA A 329 -2.34 -8.70 -9.50
C ALA A 329 -2.89 -9.02 -10.90
N GLY A 330 -2.78 -8.08 -11.85
CA GLY A 330 -3.17 -8.29 -13.24
C GLY A 330 -2.48 -9.49 -13.90
N GLY A 331 -1.20 -9.72 -13.58
CA GLY A 331 -0.43 -10.87 -14.03
C GLY A 331 -0.80 -12.15 -13.27
N LEU A 332 -0.85 -12.09 -11.95
CA LEU A 332 -1.13 -13.21 -11.05
C LEU A 332 -2.54 -13.81 -11.26
N LEU A 333 -3.51 -12.97 -11.63
CA LEU A 333 -4.87 -13.37 -11.98
C LEU A 333 -5.11 -13.48 -13.50
N LYS A 334 -4.03 -13.50 -14.31
CA LYS A 334 -4.03 -13.73 -15.77
C LYS A 334 -4.93 -12.76 -16.56
N GLY A 335 -5.16 -11.55 -16.03
CA GLY A 335 -6.02 -10.55 -16.64
C GLY A 335 -7.51 -10.89 -16.63
N ASP A 336 -7.94 -11.89 -15.86
CA ASP A 336 -9.36 -12.25 -15.70
C ASP A 336 -10.12 -11.14 -14.96
N LEU A 337 -10.99 -10.44 -15.66
CA LEU A 337 -11.70 -9.27 -15.15
C LEU A 337 -12.58 -9.60 -13.94
N ALA A 338 -13.21 -10.78 -13.91
CA ALA A 338 -14.07 -11.18 -12.79
C ALA A 338 -13.23 -11.45 -11.53
N LYS A 339 -12.09 -12.14 -11.69
CA LYS A 339 -11.14 -12.41 -10.61
C LYS A 339 -10.51 -11.12 -10.08
N LEU A 340 -10.15 -10.19 -10.96
CA LEU A 340 -9.61 -8.88 -10.56
C LEU A 340 -10.61 -8.05 -9.76
N LYS A 341 -11.88 -8.03 -10.17
CA LYS A 341 -12.96 -7.37 -9.43
C LYS A 341 -13.21 -8.02 -8.06
N LEU A 342 -13.18 -9.35 -8.01
CA LEU A 342 -13.32 -10.10 -6.76
C LEU A 342 -12.17 -9.80 -5.81
N ALA A 343 -10.91 -9.86 -6.30
CA ALA A 343 -9.73 -9.57 -5.49
C ALA A 343 -9.76 -8.15 -4.91
N ALA A 344 -10.11 -7.15 -5.75
CA ALA A 344 -10.29 -5.77 -5.30
C ALA A 344 -11.34 -5.66 -4.19
N SER A 345 -12.48 -6.34 -4.34
CA SER A 345 -13.55 -6.34 -3.32
C SER A 345 -13.06 -6.93 -2.00
N MET A 346 -12.29 -8.02 -2.06
CA MET A 346 -11.84 -8.73 -0.86
C MET A 346 -10.96 -7.87 0.04
N TYR A 347 -9.99 -7.10 -0.48
CA TYR A 347 -9.16 -6.27 0.39
C TYR A 347 -9.75 -4.88 0.66
N ILE A 348 -10.43 -4.27 -0.33
CA ILE A 348 -11.01 -2.94 -0.15
C ILE A 348 -12.17 -2.95 0.86
N LEU A 349 -12.91 -4.06 0.98
CA LEU A 349 -14.00 -4.20 1.95
C LEU A 349 -13.56 -4.80 3.29
N CYS A 350 -12.27 -4.88 3.56
CA CYS A 350 -11.72 -5.26 4.87
C CYS A 350 -11.62 -4.08 5.84
N GLN A 351 -11.37 -4.42 7.11
CA GLN A 351 -11.03 -3.47 8.16
C GLN A 351 -9.69 -2.80 7.86
N GLY A 352 -9.54 -1.53 8.28
CA GLY A 352 -8.30 -0.78 8.15
C GLY A 352 -8.32 0.27 7.05
N VAL A 353 -7.15 0.68 6.60
CA VAL A 353 -6.90 1.69 5.55
C VAL A 353 -6.32 1.02 4.32
N PRO A 354 -7.13 0.65 3.32
CA PRO A 354 -6.63 -0.01 2.12
C PRO A 354 -5.74 0.89 1.26
N PHE A 355 -4.70 0.28 0.66
CA PHE A 355 -3.80 0.91 -0.28
C PHE A 355 -3.96 0.28 -1.66
N VAL A 356 -4.29 1.10 -2.66
CA VAL A 356 -4.38 0.73 -4.08
C VAL A 356 -3.08 1.13 -4.77
N TYR A 357 -2.39 0.18 -5.37
CA TYR A 357 -1.19 0.48 -6.14
C TYR A 357 -1.57 1.00 -7.53
N TYR A 358 -1.00 2.12 -7.98
CA TYR A 358 -1.34 2.74 -9.27
C TYR A 358 -1.31 1.73 -10.42
N GLY A 359 -2.30 1.79 -11.30
CA GLY A 359 -2.48 0.87 -12.41
C GLY A 359 -3.14 -0.47 -12.06
N GLU A 360 -3.37 -0.76 -10.77
CA GLU A 360 -4.16 -1.90 -10.34
C GLU A 360 -5.60 -1.78 -10.84
N GLU A 361 -6.16 -0.57 -10.81
CA GLU A 361 -7.48 -0.22 -11.32
C GLU A 361 -7.62 -0.37 -12.85
N LEU A 362 -6.49 -0.50 -13.56
CA LEU A 362 -6.48 -0.80 -14.99
C LEU A 362 -6.22 -2.29 -15.29
N GLY A 363 -5.85 -3.08 -14.28
CA GLY A 363 -5.43 -4.46 -14.45
C GLY A 363 -4.03 -4.59 -15.05
N MET A 364 -3.13 -3.64 -14.80
CA MET A 364 -1.74 -3.69 -15.26
C MET A 364 -1.02 -4.93 -14.75
N LYS A 365 -0.12 -5.44 -15.58
CA LYS A 365 0.64 -6.66 -15.37
C LYS A 365 2.13 -6.37 -15.22
N SER A 366 2.89 -7.31 -14.68
CA SER A 366 4.35 -7.24 -14.58
C SER A 366 5.03 -8.57 -14.85
N GLY A 367 6.32 -8.54 -15.16
CA GLY A 367 7.23 -9.67 -15.10
C GLY A 367 7.89 -9.82 -13.73
N ALA A 368 8.97 -10.60 -13.69
CA ALA A 368 9.75 -10.84 -12.48
C ALA A 368 10.69 -9.67 -12.13
N LEU A 369 11.20 -8.96 -13.16
CA LEU A 369 12.15 -7.86 -12.96
C LEU A 369 11.47 -6.67 -12.28
N ASP A 370 12.23 -6.00 -11.45
CA ASP A 370 11.76 -4.91 -10.60
C ASP A 370 11.15 -3.75 -11.39
N GLN A 371 11.81 -3.30 -12.47
CA GLN A 371 11.33 -2.25 -13.34
C GLN A 371 9.95 -2.57 -13.95
N THR A 372 9.66 -3.84 -14.22
CA THR A 372 8.38 -4.26 -14.83
C THR A 372 7.19 -4.05 -13.91
N LYS A 373 7.42 -4.04 -12.59
CA LYS A 373 6.39 -3.79 -11.57
C LYS A 373 6.02 -2.30 -11.50
N ARG A 374 6.93 -1.40 -11.94
CA ARG A 374 6.86 0.06 -11.78
C ARG A 374 6.67 0.80 -13.12
N THR A 375 6.23 0.09 -14.18
CA THR A 375 6.04 0.65 -15.53
C THR A 375 5.04 1.81 -15.55
N PRO A 376 5.13 2.69 -16.57
CA PRO A 376 4.24 3.83 -16.77
C PRO A 376 2.76 3.50 -16.69
N LEU A 377 1.98 4.33 -15.98
CA LEU A 377 0.52 4.26 -16.01
C LEU A 377 0.02 4.54 -17.43
N LEU A 378 -0.93 3.75 -17.90
CA LEU A 378 -1.45 3.86 -19.26
C LEU A 378 -2.57 4.91 -19.33
N TRP A 379 -2.23 6.14 -19.75
CA TRP A 379 -3.22 7.22 -19.88
C TRP A 379 -4.01 7.13 -21.16
N ASP A 380 -3.35 6.87 -22.29
CA ASP A 380 -3.98 6.85 -23.59
C ASP A 380 -3.46 5.72 -24.47
N LYS A 381 -4.18 5.44 -25.56
CA LYS A 381 -3.83 4.40 -26.50
C LYS A 381 -2.61 4.84 -27.32
N SER A 382 -1.62 3.94 -27.43
CA SER A 382 -0.52 4.11 -28.38
C SER A 382 -1.05 3.94 -29.81
N ILE A 383 -0.63 4.83 -30.72
CA ILE A 383 -0.73 4.60 -32.17
C ILE A 383 0.69 4.36 -32.67
N ASP A 384 0.89 3.25 -33.38
CA ASP A 384 2.19 2.84 -33.94
C ASP A 384 3.35 2.83 -32.93
N GLY A 385 3.04 2.44 -31.66
CA GLY A 385 4.02 2.38 -30.57
C GLY A 385 4.34 3.72 -29.90
N LEU A 386 3.77 4.83 -30.38
CA LEU A 386 3.95 6.15 -29.77
C LEU A 386 2.73 6.53 -28.92
N PRO A 387 2.94 6.97 -27.67
CA PRO A 387 1.86 7.49 -26.84
C PRO A 387 1.23 8.74 -27.47
N GLN A 388 -0.10 8.79 -27.52
CA GLN A 388 -0.81 9.97 -28.05
C GLN A 388 -0.92 11.11 -27.05
N SER A 389 -0.90 10.81 -25.75
CA SER A 389 -0.99 11.81 -24.69
C SER A 389 0.38 12.35 -24.35
N LYS A 390 0.52 13.68 -24.31
CA LYS A 390 1.74 14.36 -23.83
C LYS A 390 2.04 14.07 -22.36
N ILE A 391 1.02 13.68 -21.60
CA ILE A 391 1.15 13.36 -20.18
C ILE A 391 1.68 11.93 -19.91
N GLN A 392 1.83 11.11 -20.96
CA GLN A 392 2.27 9.73 -20.86
C GLN A 392 3.77 9.66 -20.59
N THR A 393 4.18 9.06 -19.46
CA THR A 393 5.59 8.84 -19.15
C THR A 393 6.23 7.76 -20.05
N ARG A 394 7.54 7.84 -20.28
CA ARG A 394 8.27 6.99 -21.25
C ARG A 394 9.65 6.57 -20.76
N TRP A 395 9.93 6.69 -19.47
CA TRP A 395 11.23 6.37 -18.89
C TRP A 395 11.59 4.87 -18.96
N ALA A 396 10.58 3.98 -18.91
CA ALA A 396 10.79 2.53 -18.94
C ALA A 396 10.98 2.02 -20.38
N SER A 397 11.79 0.98 -20.52
CA SER A 397 12.06 0.37 -21.82
C SER A 397 10.83 -0.38 -22.38
N GLU A 398 10.77 -0.57 -23.70
CA GLU A 398 9.72 -1.37 -24.34
C GLU A 398 9.67 -2.81 -23.80
N LYS A 399 10.83 -3.39 -23.43
CA LYS A 399 10.92 -4.73 -22.83
C LYS A 399 10.25 -4.79 -21.48
N ASP A 400 10.35 -3.74 -20.68
CA ASP A 400 9.70 -3.67 -19.36
C ASP A 400 8.19 -3.48 -19.51
N CYS A 401 7.75 -2.75 -20.53
CA CYS A 401 6.34 -2.45 -20.78
C CYS A 401 5.58 -3.56 -21.53
N ILE A 402 6.25 -4.60 -22.02
CA ILE A 402 5.67 -5.64 -22.89
C ILE A 402 4.44 -6.35 -22.27
N TYR A 403 4.42 -6.49 -20.94
CA TYR A 403 3.34 -7.15 -20.21
C TYR A 403 2.00 -6.40 -20.30
N ASN A 404 2.04 -5.11 -20.64
CA ASN A 404 0.88 -4.22 -20.67
C ASN A 404 0.38 -3.88 -22.09
N LYS A 405 0.87 -4.53 -23.14
CA LYS A 405 0.43 -4.29 -24.52
C LYS A 405 -1.07 -4.43 -24.74
N GLU A 406 -1.71 -5.37 -24.01
CA GLU A 406 -3.14 -5.64 -24.12
C GLU A 406 -3.96 -4.94 -23.02
N THR A 407 -3.31 -4.29 -22.04
CA THR A 407 -4.00 -3.57 -20.99
C THR A 407 -4.63 -2.30 -21.57
N LEU A 408 -5.93 -2.13 -21.35
CA LEU A 408 -6.66 -0.97 -21.84
C LEU A 408 -6.33 0.26 -20.99
N PRO A 409 -5.98 1.40 -21.62
CA PRO A 409 -5.63 2.62 -20.89
C PRO A 409 -6.85 3.31 -20.27
N VAL A 410 -6.57 4.33 -19.45
CA VAL A 410 -7.59 5.18 -18.81
C VAL A 410 -8.61 5.71 -19.81
N SER A 411 -8.14 6.30 -20.93
CA SER A 411 -9.00 6.92 -21.97
C SER A 411 -10.03 5.98 -22.60
N VAL A 412 -9.76 4.68 -22.55
CA VAL A 412 -10.68 3.63 -23.02
C VAL A 412 -11.56 3.12 -21.90
N GLN A 413 -10.97 2.77 -20.75
CA GLN A 413 -11.70 2.16 -19.64
C GLN A 413 -12.72 3.12 -19.00
N GLU A 414 -12.45 4.42 -18.97
CA GLU A 414 -13.40 5.39 -18.40
C GLU A 414 -14.74 5.47 -19.16
N LYS A 415 -14.75 5.11 -20.45
CA LYS A 415 -15.95 5.09 -21.31
C LYS A 415 -16.79 3.83 -21.16
N ASP A 416 -16.20 2.75 -20.64
CA ASP A 416 -16.90 1.49 -20.39
C ASP A 416 -17.33 1.37 -18.93
N LYS A 417 -18.61 1.49 -18.65
CA LYS A 417 -19.20 1.33 -17.30
C LYS A 417 -18.88 0.01 -16.62
N ASN A 418 -18.53 -1.03 -17.39
CA ASN A 418 -18.22 -2.37 -16.89
C ASN A 418 -16.71 -2.61 -16.74
N SER A 419 -15.86 -1.64 -17.12
CA SER A 419 -14.40 -1.72 -16.98
C SER A 419 -13.96 -1.96 -15.56
N LEU A 420 -12.71 -2.37 -15.38
CA LEU A 420 -12.09 -2.50 -14.06
C LEU A 420 -11.97 -1.12 -13.39
N LEU A 421 -11.55 -0.08 -14.12
CA LEU A 421 -11.46 1.30 -13.64
C LEU A 421 -12.79 1.79 -13.04
N ASN A 422 -13.89 1.66 -13.77
CA ASN A 422 -15.19 2.10 -13.29
C ASN A 422 -15.74 1.20 -12.18
N PHE A 423 -15.29 -0.04 -12.09
CA PHE A 423 -15.56 -0.90 -10.94
C PHE A 423 -14.86 -0.39 -9.68
N TYR A 424 -13.54 -0.05 -9.75
CA TYR A 424 -12.80 0.54 -8.62
C TYR A 424 -13.47 1.85 -8.15
N ARG A 425 -13.86 2.74 -9.07
CA ARG A 425 -14.61 3.97 -8.73
C ARG A 425 -15.87 3.69 -7.90
N ARG A 426 -16.66 2.69 -8.32
CA ARG A 426 -17.90 2.31 -7.60
C ARG A 426 -17.60 1.67 -6.24
N LEU A 427 -16.64 0.76 -6.19
CA LEU A 427 -16.26 0.03 -4.98
C LEU A 427 -15.70 0.96 -3.91
N ILE A 428 -14.75 1.82 -4.27
CA ILE A 428 -14.12 2.78 -3.36
C ILE A 428 -15.14 3.79 -2.84
N LYS A 429 -15.99 4.32 -3.73
CA LYS A 429 -17.06 5.24 -3.34
C LYS A 429 -18.06 4.56 -2.39
N PHE A 430 -18.44 3.32 -2.69
CA PHE A 430 -19.32 2.54 -1.81
C PHE A 430 -18.69 2.38 -0.42
N ARG A 431 -17.45 1.88 -0.33
CA ARG A 431 -16.74 1.72 0.94
C ARG A 431 -16.70 3.02 1.76
N ASN A 432 -16.29 4.13 1.14
CA ASN A 432 -16.14 5.41 1.83
C ASN A 432 -17.46 6.03 2.28
N SER A 433 -18.59 5.57 1.77
CA SER A 433 -19.93 6.01 2.16
C SER A 433 -20.55 5.21 3.29
N ARG A 434 -19.87 4.17 3.80
CA ARG A 434 -20.39 3.23 4.81
C ARG A 434 -19.60 3.28 6.08
N ASP A 435 -20.29 3.51 7.18
CA ASP A 435 -19.68 3.59 8.52
C ASP A 435 -19.07 2.24 8.93
N SER A 436 -19.72 1.13 8.57
CA SER A 436 -19.24 -0.23 8.84
C SER A 436 -17.86 -0.49 8.24
N PHE A 437 -17.54 0.02 7.04
CA PHE A 437 -16.24 -0.17 6.42
C PHE A 437 -15.17 0.84 6.86
N VAL A 438 -15.58 2.02 7.30
CA VAL A 438 -14.64 3.07 7.74
C VAL A 438 -14.27 2.90 9.21
N ASN A 439 -15.27 2.59 10.06
CA ASN A 439 -15.12 2.56 11.52
C ASN A 439 -15.41 1.18 12.13
N GLY A 440 -15.85 0.22 11.33
CA GLY A 440 -16.28 -1.09 11.84
C GLY A 440 -15.12 -2.06 12.01
N LYS A 441 -15.41 -3.14 12.74
CA LYS A 441 -14.52 -4.28 12.96
C LYS A 441 -14.97 -5.46 12.12
N LEU A 442 -13.99 -6.22 11.62
CA LEU A 442 -14.20 -7.45 10.87
C LEU A 442 -14.41 -8.61 11.85
N ALA A 443 -15.44 -9.42 11.57
CA ALA A 443 -15.60 -10.74 12.18
C ALA A 443 -15.91 -11.75 11.08
N ALA A 444 -15.22 -12.90 11.10
CA ALA A 444 -15.48 -13.98 10.14
C ALA A 444 -16.89 -14.52 10.35
N TYR A 445 -17.57 -14.78 9.24
CA TYR A 445 -18.90 -15.40 9.28
C TYR A 445 -18.84 -16.80 8.69
N SER A 446 -19.53 -17.75 9.33
CA SER A 446 -19.50 -19.14 8.89
C SER A 446 -20.32 -19.33 7.60
N ALA A 447 -19.67 -19.74 6.53
CA ALA A 447 -20.34 -20.09 5.29
C ALA A 447 -21.32 -21.27 5.47
N LYS A 448 -21.06 -22.18 6.41
CA LYS A 448 -21.95 -23.30 6.76
C LYS A 448 -23.21 -22.82 7.48
N ASP A 449 -23.08 -21.84 8.38
CA ASP A 449 -24.22 -21.27 9.09
C ASP A 449 -25.14 -20.51 8.14
N LEU A 450 -24.56 -19.79 7.16
CA LEU A 450 -25.30 -19.15 6.08
C LEU A 450 -26.08 -20.15 5.21
N ALA A 451 -25.54 -21.34 5.00
CA ALA A 451 -26.18 -22.39 4.24
C ALA A 451 -27.35 -23.08 5.00
N ASN A 452 -27.57 -22.72 6.29
CA ASN A 452 -28.66 -23.23 7.13
C ASN A 452 -28.79 -24.76 7.10
N GLY A 453 -27.65 -25.47 7.14
CA GLY A 453 -27.57 -26.93 7.16
C GLY A 453 -27.76 -27.61 5.78
N ASP A 454 -27.77 -26.87 4.67
CA ASP A 454 -27.76 -27.45 3.32
C ASP A 454 -26.41 -28.16 3.06
N SER A 455 -26.44 -29.49 3.13
CA SER A 455 -25.26 -30.33 2.91
C SER A 455 -24.77 -30.37 1.46
N SER A 456 -25.60 -29.88 0.51
CA SER A 456 -25.23 -29.77 -0.91
C SER A 456 -24.39 -28.50 -1.20
N PHE A 457 -24.35 -27.57 -0.25
CA PHE A 457 -23.59 -26.31 -0.37
C PHE A 457 -22.11 -26.53 -0.12
N ASP A 458 -21.28 -26.19 -1.12
CA ASP A 458 -19.82 -26.23 -0.99
C ASP A 458 -19.32 -24.94 -0.31
N ALA A 459 -19.16 -25.00 1.00
CA ALA A 459 -18.69 -23.88 1.83
C ALA A 459 -17.28 -23.41 1.44
N SER A 460 -16.48 -24.22 0.73
CA SER A 460 -15.14 -23.82 0.28
C SER A 460 -15.16 -22.77 -0.84
N LEU A 461 -16.31 -22.60 -1.49
CA LEU A 461 -16.50 -21.61 -2.55
C LEU A 461 -16.99 -20.24 -2.05
N LEU A 462 -17.30 -20.10 -0.75
CA LEU A 462 -17.77 -18.85 -0.18
C LEU A 462 -16.83 -18.34 0.91
N SER A 463 -16.33 -17.12 0.74
CA SER A 463 -15.63 -16.39 1.80
C SER A 463 -16.50 -15.24 2.27
N CYS A 464 -16.83 -15.19 3.57
CA CYS A 464 -17.74 -14.19 4.10
C CYS A 464 -17.35 -13.69 5.49
N TRP A 465 -17.64 -12.41 5.74
CA TRP A 465 -17.40 -11.74 7.01
C TRP A 465 -18.37 -10.61 7.25
N THR A 466 -18.57 -10.24 8.48
CA THR A 466 -19.25 -9.01 8.86
C THR A 466 -18.28 -7.87 9.06
N MET A 467 -18.72 -6.68 8.73
CA MET A 467 -18.12 -5.41 9.13
C MET A 467 -19.11 -4.68 10.02
N GLU A 468 -18.80 -4.54 11.30
CA GLU A 468 -19.74 -4.04 12.28
C GLU A 468 -19.25 -2.75 12.93
N SER A 469 -20.05 -1.69 12.86
CA SER A 469 -19.88 -0.43 13.56
C SER A 469 -21.05 -0.18 14.53
N GLU A 470 -21.00 0.93 15.25
CA GLU A 470 -22.11 1.35 16.12
C GLU A 470 -23.42 1.60 15.36
N LYS A 471 -23.35 1.98 14.06
CA LYS A 471 -24.49 2.43 13.26
C LYS A 471 -25.07 1.36 12.35
N GLU A 472 -24.23 0.49 11.84
CA GLU A 472 -24.64 -0.48 10.82
C GLU A 472 -23.77 -1.75 10.86
N CYS A 473 -24.32 -2.84 10.34
CA CYS A 473 -23.60 -4.08 10.10
C CYS A 473 -23.72 -4.48 8.64
N SER A 474 -22.58 -4.70 7.98
CA SER A 474 -22.50 -5.15 6.60
C SER A 474 -22.00 -6.60 6.56
N LEU A 475 -22.70 -7.48 5.83
CA LEU A 475 -22.24 -8.83 5.52
C LEU A 475 -21.68 -8.84 4.10
N VAL A 476 -20.39 -9.16 3.99
CA VAL A 476 -19.66 -9.29 2.72
C VAL A 476 -19.64 -10.76 2.32
N LEU A 477 -20.10 -11.06 1.12
CA LEU A 477 -20.22 -12.42 0.57
C LEU A 477 -19.42 -12.50 -0.73
N ASN A 478 -18.39 -13.33 -0.77
CA ASN A 478 -17.51 -13.50 -1.93
C ASN A 478 -17.61 -14.93 -2.47
N ASN A 479 -18.19 -15.07 -3.64
CA ASN A 479 -18.23 -16.34 -4.37
C ASN A 479 -16.90 -16.51 -5.13
N LEU A 480 -16.05 -17.42 -4.67
CA LEU A 480 -14.75 -17.76 -5.27
C LEU A 480 -14.90 -18.72 -6.45
N GLY A 481 -16.07 -19.36 -6.59
CA GLY A 481 -16.32 -20.41 -7.58
C GLY A 481 -16.69 -19.86 -8.96
N GLY A 482 -16.51 -20.70 -9.98
CA GLY A 482 -16.88 -20.42 -11.37
C GLY A 482 -18.39 -20.59 -11.69
N LYS A 483 -19.22 -20.84 -10.69
CA LYS A 483 -20.68 -21.01 -10.83
C LYS A 483 -21.41 -20.14 -9.83
N GLN A 484 -22.68 -19.80 -10.16
CA GLN A 484 -23.56 -19.11 -9.23
C GLN A 484 -23.82 -19.98 -8.00
N LEU A 485 -23.79 -19.35 -6.82
CA LEU A 485 -24.24 -19.94 -5.55
C LEU A 485 -25.62 -19.42 -5.20
N SER A 486 -26.44 -20.27 -4.62
CA SER A 486 -27.76 -19.92 -4.06
C SER A 486 -27.75 -20.19 -2.57
N LEU A 487 -28.08 -19.19 -1.77
CA LEU A 487 -28.09 -19.25 -0.31
C LEU A 487 -29.47 -18.89 0.21
N LYS A 488 -29.96 -19.67 1.16
CA LYS A 488 -31.13 -19.31 1.95
C LYS A 488 -30.59 -18.57 3.20
N LEU A 489 -30.82 -17.27 3.24
CA LEU A 489 -30.36 -16.45 4.37
C LEU A 489 -31.08 -16.87 5.66
N ASP A 490 -30.37 -16.91 6.76
CA ASP A 490 -30.96 -17.09 8.07
C ASP A 490 -31.81 -15.87 8.46
N GLU A 491 -32.66 -16.05 9.52
CA GLU A 491 -33.60 -15.01 9.94
C GLU A 491 -32.96 -13.72 10.35
N SER A 492 -31.71 -13.75 10.86
CA SER A 492 -30.96 -12.56 11.30
C SER A 492 -30.70 -11.59 10.15
N TRP A 493 -30.56 -12.11 8.92
CA TRP A 493 -30.36 -11.34 7.70
C TRP A 493 -31.64 -11.12 6.88
N GLY A 494 -32.81 -11.61 7.35
CA GLY A 494 -34.06 -11.53 6.62
C GLY A 494 -34.57 -10.12 6.31
N LYS A 495 -34.09 -9.09 7.05
CA LYS A 495 -34.42 -7.68 6.81
C LYS A 495 -33.28 -6.93 6.08
N ALA A 496 -32.15 -7.57 5.82
CA ALA A 496 -31.01 -6.93 5.18
C ALA A 496 -31.29 -6.60 3.71
N LYS A 497 -30.69 -5.51 3.26
CA LYS A 497 -30.81 -5.05 1.86
C LYS A 497 -29.49 -5.31 1.14
N VAL A 498 -29.54 -5.79 -0.11
CA VAL A 498 -28.36 -5.82 -0.98
C VAL A 498 -28.02 -4.38 -1.39
N VAL A 499 -26.85 -3.90 -0.95
CA VAL A 499 -26.40 -2.51 -1.16
C VAL A 499 -25.26 -2.41 -2.16
N PHE A 500 -24.55 -3.52 -2.42
CA PHE A 500 -23.48 -3.61 -3.41
C PHE A 500 -23.45 -4.96 -4.11
N SER A 501 -23.12 -4.95 -5.40
CA SER A 501 -22.80 -6.14 -6.19
C SER A 501 -21.71 -5.84 -7.22
N THR A 502 -20.87 -6.83 -7.51
CA THR A 502 -19.77 -6.69 -8.48
C THR A 502 -20.26 -6.25 -9.86
N ASP A 503 -21.39 -6.79 -10.34
CA ASP A 503 -21.96 -6.47 -11.64
C ASP A 503 -22.88 -5.23 -11.64
N GLY A 504 -23.09 -4.59 -10.48
CA GLY A 504 -23.95 -3.42 -10.32
C GLY A 504 -25.44 -3.71 -10.44
N LYS A 505 -25.85 -4.97 -10.58
CA LYS A 505 -27.25 -5.36 -10.64
C LYS A 505 -27.80 -5.52 -9.23
N LYS A 506 -29.09 -5.22 -9.05
CA LYS A 506 -29.78 -5.59 -7.82
C LYS A 506 -29.81 -7.12 -7.74
N ALA A 507 -29.22 -7.69 -6.68
CA ALA A 507 -29.26 -9.13 -6.47
C ALA A 507 -30.73 -9.59 -6.40
N LEU A 508 -31.02 -10.64 -7.13
CA LEU A 508 -32.35 -11.21 -7.15
C LEU A 508 -32.49 -12.15 -5.96
N VAL A 509 -33.28 -11.76 -4.98
CA VAL A 509 -33.83 -12.72 -4.03
C VAL A 509 -34.95 -13.46 -4.79
N LYS A 510 -34.71 -14.68 -5.24
CA LYS A 510 -35.69 -15.53 -5.87
C LYS A 510 -36.22 -16.51 -4.82
N LYS A 511 -37.50 -16.45 -4.52
CA LYS A 511 -38.18 -17.40 -3.60
C LYS A 511 -37.51 -17.51 -2.20
N GLY A 512 -36.99 -16.40 -1.64
CA GLY A 512 -36.30 -16.41 -0.35
C GLY A 512 -34.82 -16.84 -0.41
N GLU A 513 -34.28 -17.11 -1.60
CA GLU A 513 -32.88 -17.44 -1.82
C GLU A 513 -32.11 -16.26 -2.40
N LEU A 514 -30.95 -16.00 -1.85
CA LEU A 514 -29.98 -15.03 -2.35
C LEU A 514 -29.06 -15.71 -3.38
N CYS A 515 -29.06 -15.17 -4.60
CA CYS A 515 -28.20 -15.67 -5.67
C CYS A 515 -26.92 -14.82 -5.75
N ILE A 516 -25.75 -15.44 -5.56
CA ILE A 516 -24.44 -14.82 -5.70
C ILE A 516 -23.82 -15.27 -7.03
N PRO A 517 -23.62 -14.37 -8.01
CA PRO A 517 -23.01 -14.74 -9.28
C PRO A 517 -21.63 -15.37 -9.13
N ALA A 518 -21.18 -16.12 -10.13
CA ALA A 518 -19.84 -16.67 -10.17
C ALA A 518 -18.78 -15.56 -10.03
N CYS A 519 -17.70 -15.84 -9.31
CA CYS A 519 -16.54 -14.97 -9.18
C CYS A 519 -16.93 -13.51 -8.86
N SER A 520 -17.74 -13.31 -7.80
CA SER A 520 -18.33 -12.00 -7.49
C SER A 520 -18.52 -11.76 -5.99
N THR A 521 -18.71 -10.49 -5.64
CA THR A 521 -19.02 -10.02 -4.29
C THR A 521 -20.40 -9.43 -4.22
N LEU A 522 -21.13 -9.75 -3.15
CA LEU A 522 -22.34 -9.05 -2.72
C LEU A 522 -22.12 -8.48 -1.31
N VAL A 523 -22.77 -7.35 -1.02
CA VAL A 523 -22.84 -6.81 0.35
C VAL A 523 -24.28 -6.63 0.75
N LEU A 524 -24.64 -7.23 1.88
CA LEU A 524 -25.90 -7.01 2.57
C LEU A 524 -25.69 -5.98 3.68
N LEU A 525 -26.65 -5.10 3.89
CA LEU A 525 -26.65 -4.09 4.96
C LEU A 525 -27.80 -4.32 5.91
N LEU A 526 -27.50 -4.35 7.19
CA LEU A 526 -28.45 -4.30 8.30
C LEU A 526 -28.22 -2.97 9.03
N GLU A 527 -29.20 -2.09 8.98
CA GLU A 527 -29.21 -0.83 9.74
C GLU A 527 -29.57 -1.16 11.21
N LYS A 528 -28.80 -0.61 12.16
CA LYS A 528 -29.02 -0.78 13.60
C LYS A 528 -30.01 0.26 14.15
#